data_9c9af10e7b76d9713b04ce5f2953cc28
#
_entry.id   9c9af10e7b76d9713b04ce5f2953cc28
#
_cell.length_a   1.000
_cell.length_b   1.000
_cell.length_c   1.000
_cell.angle_alpha   90.00
_cell.angle_beta   90.00
_cell.angle_gamma   90.00
#
_symmetry.space_group_name_H-M   'P 1'
#
loop_
_entity.id
_entity.type
_entity.pdbx_description
1 polymer ?
#
loop_
_entity_poly.entity_id
_entity_poly.type
_entity_poly.pdbx_seq_one_letter_code
_entity_poly.pdbx_strand_id
1 'polypeptide(L)'
;YTGARLGEIAGLDPKHIVMDAPIPYFNFVHQPNRLLKNDESVRKVPIHPACWPLVPYFRPSKAKDPGRSWSETFRENMQLPPGNAAHSLRHSFISRCNEAGILERIQDAFTGHAPRSMTARYGKVTLKVLERELNKLK
;
A
#
# COMPACT_ATOMS: atom_id res chain seq x y z
N TYR A 1 4.11 4.15 -4.61
CA TYR A 1 4.58 4.69 -3.32
C TYR A 1 3.88 4.10 -2.07
N THR A 2 3.06 3.06 -2.16
CA THR A 2 2.37 2.53 -0.97
C THR A 2 2.80 1.12 -0.59
N GLY A 3 3.33 0.34 -1.53
CA GLY A 3 3.60 -1.09 -1.33
C GLY A 3 2.36 -1.94 -1.04
N ALA A 4 1.17 -1.36 -1.02
CA ALA A 4 -0.07 -2.07 -0.72
C ALA A 4 -0.45 -3.06 -1.84
N ARG A 5 -1.25 -4.07 -1.50
CA ARG A 5 -1.86 -4.93 -2.52
C ARG A 5 -2.87 -4.12 -3.33
N LEU A 6 -2.97 -4.43 -4.62
CA LEU A 6 -3.87 -3.68 -5.50
C LEU A 6 -5.31 -3.68 -4.96
N GLY A 7 -5.82 -4.80 -4.50
CA GLY A 7 -7.16 -4.89 -3.93
C GLY A 7 -7.34 -4.07 -2.64
N GLU A 8 -6.26 -3.85 -1.87
CA GLU A 8 -6.30 -3.00 -0.68
C GLU A 8 -6.53 -1.54 -1.05
N ILE A 9 -5.86 -1.05 -2.11
CA ILE A 9 -6.06 0.31 -2.62
C ILE A 9 -7.36 0.40 -3.41
N ALA A 10 -7.59 -0.47 -4.38
CA ALA A 10 -8.74 -0.38 -5.27
C ALA A 10 -10.10 -0.44 -4.53
N GLY A 11 -10.16 -1.15 -3.41
CA GLY A 11 -11.36 -1.26 -2.58
C GLY A 11 -11.33 -0.40 -1.31
N LEU A 12 -10.39 0.54 -1.19
CA LEU A 12 -10.29 1.40 0.00
C LEU A 12 -11.45 2.41 0.02
N ASP A 13 -12.20 2.44 1.11
CA ASP A 13 -13.23 3.46 1.32
C ASP A 13 -12.55 4.84 1.51
N PRO A 14 -13.00 5.91 0.83
CA PRO A 14 -12.43 7.25 0.97
C PRO A 14 -12.31 7.77 2.40
N LYS A 15 -13.21 7.37 3.31
CA LYS A 15 -13.12 7.73 4.75
C LYS A 15 -11.87 7.19 5.44
N HIS A 16 -11.18 6.22 4.83
CA HIS A 16 -9.92 5.66 5.32
C HIS A 16 -8.69 6.32 4.69
N ILE A 17 -8.87 7.37 3.90
CA ILE A 17 -7.81 8.24 3.40
C ILE A 17 -7.80 9.48 4.30
N VAL A 18 -6.88 9.52 5.23
CA VAL A 18 -6.81 10.57 6.27
C VAL A 18 -5.79 11.62 5.83
N MET A 19 -6.28 12.78 5.40
CA MET A 19 -5.45 13.89 4.90
C MET A 19 -5.24 15.01 5.93
N ASP A 20 -6.11 15.12 6.92
CA ASP A 20 -6.14 16.16 7.95
C ASP A 20 -5.29 15.83 9.20
N ALA A 21 -4.60 14.68 9.19
CA ALA A 21 -3.67 14.30 10.25
C ALA A 21 -2.29 14.97 10.05
N PRO A 22 -1.49 15.12 11.14
CA PRO A 22 -0.10 15.62 11.03
C PRO A 22 0.76 14.87 10.02
N ILE A 23 0.50 13.59 9.85
CA ILE A 23 1.07 12.73 8.80
C ILE A 23 -0.12 12.12 8.06
N PRO A 24 -0.42 12.54 6.82
CA PRO A 24 -1.47 11.93 6.00
C PRO A 24 -1.22 10.44 5.76
N TYR A 25 -2.26 9.60 5.86
CA TYR A 25 -2.08 8.16 5.73
C TYR A 25 -3.29 7.43 5.14
N PHE A 26 -3.05 6.30 4.52
CA PHE A 26 -4.05 5.28 4.22
C PHE A 26 -4.24 4.38 5.45
N ASN A 27 -5.49 4.19 5.88
CA ASN A 27 -5.85 3.32 6.99
C ASN A 27 -6.42 2.00 6.44
N PHE A 28 -5.57 1.00 6.29
CA PHE A 28 -6.00 -0.34 5.86
C PHE A 28 -6.59 -1.09 7.05
N VAL A 29 -7.90 -1.31 7.03
CA VAL A 29 -8.66 -2.03 8.06
C VAL A 29 -9.61 -3.02 7.41
N HIS A 30 -10.05 -4.03 8.18
CA HIS A 30 -11.17 -4.85 7.77
C HIS A 30 -12.43 -4.00 7.60
N GLN A 31 -13.22 -4.31 6.58
CA GLN A 31 -14.50 -3.66 6.32
C GLN A 31 -15.58 -4.73 6.19
N PRO A 32 -16.85 -4.44 6.50
CA PRO A 32 -17.92 -5.45 6.46
C PRO A 32 -18.05 -6.17 5.11
N ASN A 33 -17.78 -5.46 4.03
CA ASN A 33 -17.85 -5.97 2.66
C ASN A 33 -16.48 -6.38 2.09
N ARG A 34 -15.38 -6.25 2.84
CA ARG A 34 -14.03 -6.54 2.38
C ARG A 34 -13.08 -6.84 3.54
N LEU A 35 -12.81 -8.12 3.72
CA LEU A 35 -11.78 -8.56 4.65
C LEU A 35 -10.40 -8.43 4.02
N LEU A 36 -9.42 -8.00 4.81
CA LEU A 36 -8.01 -8.07 4.45
C LEU A 36 -7.53 -9.53 4.55
N LYS A 37 -6.42 -9.85 3.88
CA LYS A 37 -5.91 -11.23 3.79
C LYS A 37 -5.57 -11.83 5.17
N ASN A 38 -5.05 -11.02 6.07
CA ASN A 38 -4.63 -11.39 7.43
C ASN A 38 -4.60 -10.14 8.32
N ASP A 39 -4.40 -10.34 9.62
CA ASP A 39 -4.38 -9.26 10.61
C ASP A 39 -3.17 -8.33 10.42
N GLU A 40 -2.03 -8.82 9.94
CA GLU A 40 -0.86 -8.01 9.62
C GLU A 40 -1.12 -7.02 8.48
N SER A 41 -2.16 -7.29 7.68
CA SER A 41 -2.61 -6.35 6.64
C SER A 41 -3.30 -5.12 7.22
N VAL A 42 -3.76 -5.17 8.49
CA VAL A 42 -4.31 -4.00 9.22
C VAL A 42 -3.16 -3.07 9.60
N ARG A 43 -3.10 -1.92 8.95
CA ARG A 43 -1.98 -0.99 9.12
C ARG A 43 -2.30 0.41 8.63
N LYS A 44 -1.51 1.38 9.09
CA LYS A 44 -1.48 2.74 8.53
C LYS A 44 -0.23 2.90 7.67
N VAL A 45 -0.39 3.40 6.46
CA VAL A 45 0.70 3.67 5.52
C VAL A 45 0.68 5.15 5.17
N PRO A 46 1.77 5.90 5.40
CA PRO A 46 1.84 7.33 5.05
C PRO A 46 1.58 7.53 3.56
N ILE A 47 0.96 8.64 3.23
CA ILE A 47 0.75 9.04 1.83
C ILE A 47 1.95 9.85 1.37
N HIS A 48 2.71 9.32 0.41
CA HIS A 48 3.84 10.05 -0.17
C HIS A 48 3.36 11.38 -0.79
N PRO A 49 4.08 12.50 -0.62
CA PRO A 49 3.66 13.81 -1.14
C PRO A 49 3.32 13.80 -2.63
N ALA A 50 4.04 13.04 -3.45
CA ALA A 50 3.75 12.89 -4.88
C ALA A 50 2.34 12.31 -5.17
N CYS A 51 1.70 11.66 -4.19
CA CYS A 51 0.35 11.13 -4.33
C CYS A 51 -0.75 12.12 -3.90
N TRP A 52 -0.41 13.20 -3.16
CA TRP A 52 -1.40 14.13 -2.63
C TRP A 52 -2.30 14.76 -3.70
N PRO A 53 -1.76 15.23 -4.85
CA PRO A 53 -2.60 15.78 -5.91
C PRO A 53 -3.58 14.78 -6.52
N LEU A 54 -3.34 13.48 -6.34
CA LEU A 54 -4.17 12.41 -6.90
C LEU A 54 -5.31 12.01 -5.96
N VAL A 55 -5.20 12.30 -4.65
CA VAL A 55 -6.20 11.90 -3.65
C VAL A 55 -7.63 12.39 -3.97
N PRO A 56 -7.86 13.64 -4.40
CA PRO A 56 -9.20 14.12 -4.74
C PRO A 56 -9.86 13.35 -5.90
N TYR A 57 -9.07 12.74 -6.76
CA TYR A 57 -9.53 11.96 -7.91
C TYR A 57 -9.67 10.47 -7.61
N PHE A 58 -9.33 10.05 -6.40
CA PHE A 58 -9.45 8.65 -6.01
C PHE A 58 -10.91 8.20 -6.02
N ARG A 59 -11.17 7.08 -6.68
CA ARG A 59 -12.48 6.43 -6.73
C ARG A 59 -12.32 4.95 -6.46
N PRO A 60 -12.93 4.43 -5.37
CA PRO A 60 -12.86 3.01 -5.08
C PRO A 60 -13.64 2.21 -6.12
N SER A 61 -13.14 1.04 -6.45
CA SER A 61 -13.89 0.09 -7.27
C SER A 61 -15.08 -0.46 -6.50
N LYS A 62 -16.24 -0.51 -7.15
CA LYS A 62 -17.46 -1.16 -6.63
C LYS A 62 -17.55 -2.64 -7.01
N ALA A 63 -16.58 -3.18 -7.72
CA ALA A 63 -16.56 -4.57 -8.13
C ALA A 63 -16.48 -5.50 -6.90
N LYS A 64 -17.03 -6.72 -7.03
CA LYS A 64 -16.95 -7.77 -6.01
C LYS A 64 -15.48 -8.13 -5.70
N ASP A 65 -14.63 -8.14 -6.71
CA ASP A 65 -13.19 -8.27 -6.60
C ASP A 65 -12.51 -7.00 -7.16
N PRO A 66 -12.27 -5.98 -6.33
CA PRO A 66 -11.66 -4.73 -6.75
C PRO A 66 -10.24 -4.92 -7.33
N GLY A 67 -9.47 -5.86 -6.77
CA GLY A 67 -8.10 -6.11 -7.19
C GLY A 67 -8.03 -6.68 -8.60
N ARG A 68 -8.90 -7.64 -8.91
CA ARG A 68 -8.99 -8.23 -10.25
C ARG A 68 -9.47 -7.20 -11.28
N SER A 69 -10.55 -6.50 -10.99
CA SER A 69 -11.11 -5.47 -11.88
C SER A 69 -10.07 -4.40 -12.23
N TRP A 70 -9.35 -3.88 -11.25
CA TRP A 70 -8.29 -2.91 -11.48
C TRP A 70 -7.08 -3.49 -12.23
N SER A 71 -6.74 -4.76 -11.97
CA SER A 71 -5.63 -5.41 -12.68
C SER A 71 -5.93 -5.59 -14.17
N GLU A 72 -7.17 -5.93 -14.50
CA GLU A 72 -7.63 -6.04 -15.90
C GLU A 72 -7.58 -4.66 -16.59
N THR A 73 -8.21 -3.65 -15.99
CA THR A 73 -8.21 -2.27 -16.50
C THR A 73 -6.78 -1.71 -16.65
N PHE A 74 -5.91 -1.95 -15.65
CA PHE A 74 -4.51 -1.49 -15.70
C PHE A 74 -3.75 -2.13 -16.85
N ARG A 75 -3.89 -3.44 -17.06
CA ARG A 75 -3.22 -4.16 -18.15
C ARG A 75 -3.68 -3.66 -19.52
N GLU A 76 -4.98 -3.46 -19.69
CA GLU A 76 -5.55 -2.96 -20.96
C GLU A 76 -5.05 -1.55 -21.27
N ASN A 77 -5.13 -0.63 -20.32
CA ASN A 77 -4.72 0.77 -20.53
C ASN A 77 -3.21 0.95 -20.70
N MET A 78 -2.39 0.13 -20.02
CA MET A 78 -0.94 0.23 -20.08
C MET A 78 -0.31 -0.64 -21.16
N GLN A 79 -1.11 -1.42 -21.90
CA GLN A 79 -0.66 -2.33 -22.97
C GLN A 79 0.50 -3.25 -22.50
N LEU A 80 0.41 -3.76 -21.28
CA LEU A 80 1.47 -4.55 -20.66
C LEU A 80 1.57 -5.93 -21.33
N PRO A 81 2.81 -6.46 -21.48
CA PRO A 81 3.01 -7.82 -21.96
C PRO A 81 2.28 -8.85 -21.10
N PRO A 82 1.93 -10.03 -21.68
CA PRO A 82 1.38 -11.14 -20.91
C PRO A 82 2.25 -11.50 -19.70
N GLY A 83 1.64 -11.79 -18.57
CA GLY A 83 2.34 -12.11 -17.33
C GLY A 83 2.68 -10.91 -16.43
N ASN A 84 2.73 -9.69 -16.95
CA ASN A 84 2.86 -8.48 -16.15
C ASN A 84 1.48 -8.07 -15.61
N ALA A 85 1.39 -7.99 -14.31
CA ALA A 85 0.17 -7.61 -13.63
C ALA A 85 0.42 -6.40 -12.72
N ALA A 86 -0.63 -5.75 -12.26
CA ALA A 86 -0.52 -4.66 -11.30
C ALA A 86 0.20 -5.04 -9.99
N HIS A 87 0.36 -6.36 -9.72
CA HIS A 87 1.18 -6.85 -8.61
C HIS A 87 2.67 -6.50 -8.78
N SER A 88 3.16 -6.33 -10.01
CA SER A 88 4.53 -5.86 -10.30
C SER A 88 4.82 -4.47 -9.73
N LEU A 89 3.80 -3.61 -9.57
CA LEU A 89 3.95 -2.31 -8.91
C LEU A 89 4.41 -2.45 -7.45
N ARG A 90 3.92 -3.47 -6.75
CA ARG A 90 4.37 -3.77 -5.39
C ARG A 90 5.80 -4.30 -5.37
N HIS A 91 6.20 -5.12 -6.34
CA HIS A 91 7.59 -5.56 -6.48
C HIS A 91 8.50 -4.38 -6.77
N SER A 92 8.11 -3.47 -7.66
CA SER A 92 8.86 -2.23 -7.94
C SER A 92 9.00 -1.36 -6.68
N PHE A 93 7.97 -1.27 -5.84
CA PHE A 93 8.07 -0.57 -4.57
C PHE A 93 9.13 -1.19 -3.66
N ILE A 94 9.14 -2.53 -3.51
CA ILE A 94 10.12 -3.26 -2.70
C ILE A 94 11.54 -3.06 -3.26
N SER A 95 11.73 -3.14 -4.59
CA SER A 95 13.03 -2.88 -5.22
C SER A 95 13.55 -1.48 -4.90
N ARG A 96 12.70 -0.46 -5.03
CA ARG A 96 13.05 0.92 -4.67
C ARG A 96 13.37 1.08 -3.18
N CYS A 97 12.67 0.36 -2.30
CA CYS A 97 13.01 0.34 -0.88
C CYS A 97 14.39 -0.26 -0.64
N ASN A 98 14.74 -1.34 -1.33
CA ASN A 98 16.08 -1.95 -1.23
C ASN A 98 17.16 -0.98 -1.73
N GLU A 99 16.97 -0.34 -2.88
CA GLU A 99 17.87 0.68 -3.44
C GLU A 99 18.06 1.86 -2.49
N ALA A 100 17.00 2.27 -1.78
CA ALA A 100 17.04 3.34 -0.77
C ALA A 100 17.60 2.89 0.59
N GLY A 101 18.02 1.63 0.75
CA GLY A 101 18.53 1.09 2.00
C GLY A 101 17.49 0.98 3.13
N ILE A 102 16.21 0.85 2.79
CA ILE A 102 15.14 0.72 3.78
C ILE A 102 15.15 -0.71 4.33
N LEU A 103 15.23 -0.83 5.65
CA LEU A 103 15.28 -2.13 6.32
C LEU A 103 14.04 -2.99 6.04
N GLU A 104 14.22 -4.30 5.88
CA GLU A 104 13.16 -5.27 5.57
C GLU A 104 11.95 -5.16 6.51
N ARG A 105 12.17 -5.02 7.83
CA ARG A 105 11.09 -4.86 8.80
C ARG A 105 10.18 -3.64 8.52
N ILE A 106 10.75 -2.58 7.93
CA ILE A 106 10.01 -1.37 7.56
C ILE A 106 9.25 -1.61 6.26
N GLN A 107 9.86 -2.33 5.31
CA GLN A 107 9.19 -2.78 4.09
C GLN A 107 7.99 -3.68 4.42
N ASP A 108 8.14 -4.60 5.39
CA ASP A 108 7.05 -5.45 5.86
C ASP A 108 5.90 -4.63 6.47
N ALA A 109 6.23 -3.57 7.24
CA ALA A 109 5.22 -2.66 7.79
C ALA A 109 4.46 -1.88 6.70
N PHE A 110 5.12 -1.47 5.61
CA PHE A 110 4.44 -0.88 4.45
C PHE A 110 3.55 -1.89 3.73
N THR A 111 4.06 -3.08 3.52
CA THR A 111 3.44 -4.08 2.65
C THR A 111 2.42 -4.95 3.37
N GLY A 112 2.39 -4.97 4.69
CA GLY A 112 1.53 -5.86 5.50
C GLY A 112 1.96 -7.32 5.35
N HIS A 113 3.27 -7.58 5.34
CA HIS A 113 3.83 -8.91 5.51
C HIS A 113 3.98 -9.23 7.00
N ALA A 114 3.77 -10.49 7.35
CA ALA A 114 4.09 -10.96 8.69
C ALA A 114 5.61 -10.84 8.94
N PRO A 115 6.03 -10.43 10.14
CA PRO A 115 7.44 -10.37 10.49
C PRO A 115 8.08 -11.76 10.37
N ARG A 116 9.19 -11.86 9.66
CA ARG A 116 9.87 -13.13 9.36
C ARG A 116 10.68 -13.68 10.53
N SER A 117 11.01 -12.86 11.53
CA SER A 117 11.76 -13.28 12.71
C SER A 117 11.03 -12.93 14.00
N MET A 118 11.34 -13.66 15.08
CA MET A 118 10.83 -13.36 16.42
C MET A 118 11.23 -11.95 16.86
N THR A 119 12.45 -11.53 16.57
CA THR A 119 12.95 -10.18 16.92
C THR A 119 12.20 -9.08 16.21
N ALA A 120 11.77 -9.31 14.97
CA ALA A 120 10.99 -8.34 14.20
C ALA A 120 9.56 -8.14 14.72
N ARG A 121 9.06 -9.04 15.58
CA ARG A 121 7.76 -8.90 16.26
C ARG A 121 7.80 -7.92 17.42
N TYR A 122 8.99 -7.61 17.95
CA TYR A 122 9.14 -6.66 19.03
C TYR A 122 9.28 -5.23 18.49
N GLY A 123 8.32 -4.36 18.91
CA GLY A 123 8.28 -2.95 18.56
C GLY A 123 7.54 -2.66 17.24
N LYS A 124 6.40 -1.99 17.36
CA LYS A 124 5.64 -1.51 16.19
C LYS A 124 6.43 -0.40 15.49
N VAL A 125 6.55 -0.49 14.17
CA VAL A 125 7.07 0.60 13.34
C VAL A 125 6.05 1.74 13.38
N THR A 126 6.47 2.91 13.86
CA THR A 126 5.56 4.06 13.99
C THR A 126 5.32 4.73 12.64
N LEU A 127 4.19 5.42 12.51
CA LEU A 127 3.85 6.17 11.30
C LEU A 127 4.93 7.21 10.94
N LYS A 128 5.54 7.84 11.94
CA LYS A 128 6.66 8.80 11.77
C LYS A 128 7.91 8.15 11.15
N VAL A 129 8.23 6.92 11.57
CA VAL A 129 9.34 6.16 10.97
C VAL A 129 9.00 5.80 9.53
N LEU A 130 7.78 5.33 9.27
CA LEU A 130 7.33 5.01 7.91
C LEU A 130 7.38 6.24 7.00
N GLU A 131 6.91 7.39 7.45
CA GLU A 131 6.98 8.63 6.69
C GLU A 131 8.42 9.03 6.33
N ARG A 132 9.32 9.02 7.33
CA ARG A 132 10.74 9.33 7.12
C ARG A 132 11.36 8.41 6.06
N GLU A 133 11.09 7.12 6.15
CA GLU A 133 11.66 6.15 5.22
C GLU A 133 11.01 6.24 3.83
N LEU A 134 9.69 6.49 3.76
CA LEU A 134 8.98 6.68 2.50
C LEU A 134 9.51 7.88 1.71
N ASN A 135 9.88 8.96 2.40
CA ASN A 135 10.42 10.17 1.78
C ASN A 135 11.83 10.00 1.17
N LYS A 136 12.50 8.87 1.41
CA LYS A 136 13.73 8.50 0.69
C LYS A 136 13.46 8.03 -0.74
N LEU A 137 12.23 7.61 -1.04
CA LEU A 137 11.84 7.13 -2.36
C LEU A 137 11.59 8.34 -3.28
N LYS A 138 12.41 8.49 -4.30
CA LYS A 138 12.29 9.54 -5.32
C LYS A 138 11.32 9.13 -6.44
#